data_0020e22557fdcc6ce731bb1859875487
#
_entry.id   0020e22557fdcc6ce731bb1859875487
#
_cell.length_a   1.000
_cell.length_b   1.000
_cell.length_c   1.000
_cell.angle_alpha   90.00
_cell.angle_beta   90.00
_cell.angle_gamma   90.00
#
_symmetry.space_group_name_H-M   'P 1'
#
loop_
_entity.id
_entity.type
_entity.pdbx_description
1 polymer ?
#
loop_
_entity_poly.entity_id
_entity_poly.type
_entity_poly.pdbx_seq_one_letter_code
_entity_poly.pdbx_strand_id
1 'polypeptide(L)'
;GLFGEAYTDPMLEAYTTLGYFAGLTEKAYLGVLVTGVIYRHPAVLLKMVNTLDVLSGGRAYLGIGAAWYEAEAIGYGIPYPSTTDRFEQLEDNLRLAKALWASDETAFEGKHFSAPAITNNPRPLSQPHPRLMVGGTGPKKTLRMVAQYADACNIGEWVGAENMQKALDALKEHCAALGRDYDTVEKTSLSTVHLTGNDTVDSTLRRIKELSAMGFTHAIFNMPDVYKIT
;
A
#
# COMPACT_ATOMS: atom_id res chain seq x y z
N GLY A 1 -4.42 -18.67 10.33
CA GLY A 1 -4.53 -17.77 9.17
C GLY A 1 -3.39 -16.76 9.16
N LEU A 2 -3.28 -15.96 8.10
CA LEU A 2 -2.23 -14.95 7.92
C LEU A 2 -2.13 -13.94 9.07
N PHE A 3 -3.21 -13.83 9.86
CA PHE A 3 -3.38 -12.88 10.96
C PHE A 3 -3.66 -13.57 12.31
N GLY A 4 -3.36 -14.86 12.44
CA GLY A 4 -3.54 -15.63 13.68
C GLY A 4 -5.01 -15.71 14.13
N GLU A 5 -5.23 -15.81 15.45
CA GLU A 5 -6.55 -15.67 16.08
C GLU A 5 -6.89 -14.17 16.30
N ALA A 6 -6.53 -13.34 15.36
CA ALA A 6 -6.33 -11.90 15.39
C ALA A 6 -7.54 -11.03 15.77
N TYR A 7 -8.70 -11.61 16.02
CA TYR A 7 -9.87 -10.83 16.46
C TYR A 7 -9.80 -10.39 17.93
N THR A 8 -8.89 -10.98 18.70
CA THR A 8 -8.76 -10.73 20.14
C THR A 8 -7.48 -9.97 20.50
N ASP A 9 -6.53 -9.87 19.57
CA ASP A 9 -5.29 -9.15 19.81
C ASP A 9 -5.50 -7.64 19.70
N PRO A 10 -4.88 -6.82 20.59
CA PRO A 10 -4.94 -5.37 20.49
C PRO A 10 -4.36 -4.90 19.14
N MET A 11 -5.18 -4.17 18.37
CA MET A 11 -4.74 -3.59 17.10
C MET A 11 -4.99 -2.08 17.13
N LEU A 12 -3.89 -1.31 17.05
CA LEU A 12 -3.97 0.15 17.03
C LEU A 12 -4.38 0.64 15.63
N GLU A 13 -5.08 1.78 15.59
CA GLU A 13 -5.41 2.43 14.32
C GLU A 13 -4.14 2.92 13.62
N ALA A 14 -4.02 2.59 12.34
CA ALA A 14 -2.78 2.69 11.60
C ALA A 14 -2.22 4.13 11.50
N TYR A 15 -3.02 5.09 11.04
CA TYR A 15 -2.53 6.46 10.83
C TYR A 15 -2.27 7.22 12.13
N THR A 16 -3.05 6.96 13.17
CA THR A 16 -2.80 7.50 14.51
C THR A 16 -1.46 7.00 15.04
N THR A 17 -1.20 5.69 14.88
CA THR A 17 0.07 5.07 15.29
C THR A 17 1.24 5.61 14.46
N LEU A 18 1.09 5.74 13.15
CA LEU A 18 2.13 6.30 12.28
C LEU A 18 2.44 7.76 12.61
N GLY A 19 1.42 8.56 12.96
CA GLY A 19 1.63 9.94 13.44
C GLY A 19 2.49 10.00 14.70
N TYR A 20 2.28 9.07 15.64
CA TYR A 20 3.12 8.95 16.82
C TYR A 20 4.57 8.55 16.44
N PHE A 21 4.75 7.56 15.58
CA PHE A 21 6.09 7.15 15.12
C PHE A 21 6.79 8.21 14.27
N ALA A 22 6.07 9.09 13.60
CA ALA A 22 6.68 10.18 12.86
C ALA A 22 7.51 11.09 13.75
N GLY A 23 7.03 11.35 14.98
CA GLY A 23 7.76 12.15 15.97
C GLY A 23 8.89 11.40 16.69
N LEU A 24 8.92 10.07 16.63
CA LEU A 24 9.92 9.25 17.33
C LEU A 24 11.04 8.72 16.42
N THR A 25 10.90 8.88 15.11
CA THR A 25 11.85 8.32 14.13
C THR A 25 12.34 9.40 13.18
N GLU A 26 13.58 9.21 12.68
CA GLU A 26 14.22 10.19 11.78
C GLU A 26 14.50 9.65 10.38
N LYS A 27 14.59 8.32 10.21
CA LYS A 27 15.04 7.69 8.96
C LYS A 27 14.04 6.74 8.33
N ALA A 28 13.19 6.10 9.15
CA ALA A 28 12.24 5.11 8.66
C ALA A 28 11.15 5.77 7.80
N TYR A 29 10.85 5.19 6.65
CA TYR A 29 9.64 5.53 5.92
C TYR A 29 8.42 4.94 6.63
N LEU A 30 7.31 5.67 6.59
CA LEU A 30 6.11 5.36 7.35
C LEU A 30 4.91 5.24 6.43
N GLY A 31 4.24 4.11 6.47
CA GLY A 31 3.06 3.87 5.63
C GLY A 31 2.25 2.67 6.07
N VAL A 32 1.02 2.60 5.60
CA VAL A 32 0.13 1.45 5.82
C VAL A 32 0.31 0.46 4.67
N LEU A 33 0.43 -0.82 4.97
CA LEU A 33 0.54 -1.89 3.97
C LEU A 33 -0.66 -2.86 4.09
N VAL A 34 -1.79 -2.60 3.48
CA VAL A 34 -2.18 -1.40 2.76
C VAL A 34 -3.53 -0.89 3.28
N THR A 35 -3.80 0.39 3.08
CA THR A 35 -5.12 0.97 3.41
C THR A 35 -6.19 0.43 2.47
N GLY A 36 -7.27 -0.14 3.01
CA GLY A 36 -8.45 -0.47 2.23
C GLY A 36 -9.27 0.77 1.89
N VAL A 37 -9.67 0.92 0.65
CA VAL A 37 -10.38 2.11 0.14
C VAL A 37 -11.70 2.40 0.82
N ILE A 38 -12.32 1.39 1.43
CA ILE A 38 -13.65 1.51 2.06
C ILE A 38 -13.61 2.16 3.46
N TYR A 39 -12.46 2.21 4.10
CA TYR A 39 -12.35 2.63 5.51
C TYR A 39 -12.28 4.15 5.71
N ARG A 40 -11.99 4.91 4.67
CA ARG A 40 -11.81 6.37 4.79
C ARG A 40 -12.32 7.11 3.56
N HIS A 41 -12.87 8.28 3.79
CA HIS A 41 -13.20 9.20 2.71
C HIS A 41 -11.93 9.59 1.93
N PRO A 42 -11.90 9.54 0.58
CA PRO A 42 -10.70 9.74 -0.23
C PRO A 42 -9.93 11.02 0.10
N ALA A 43 -10.61 12.16 0.17
CA ALA A 43 -9.95 13.45 0.47
C ALA A 43 -9.37 13.49 1.89
N VAL A 44 -10.03 12.85 2.87
CA VAL A 44 -9.54 12.75 4.25
C VAL A 44 -8.32 11.84 4.29
N LEU A 45 -8.32 10.72 3.57
CA LEU A 45 -7.15 9.84 3.48
C LEU A 45 -5.91 10.59 2.96
N LEU A 46 -6.06 11.35 1.88
CA LEU A 46 -4.94 12.13 1.33
C LEU A 46 -4.48 13.25 2.29
N LYS A 47 -5.42 13.85 3.02
CA LYS A 47 -5.08 14.81 4.09
C LYS A 47 -4.26 14.16 5.21
N MET A 48 -4.60 12.93 5.60
CA MET A 48 -3.85 12.15 6.59
C MET A 48 -2.44 11.83 6.10
N VAL A 49 -2.30 11.41 4.84
CA VAL A 49 -1.00 11.12 4.22
C VAL A 49 -0.13 12.39 4.13
N ASN A 50 -0.69 13.51 3.68
CA ASN A 50 0.04 14.79 3.64
C ASN A 50 0.48 15.23 5.04
N THR A 51 -0.39 15.06 6.03
CA THR A 51 -0.05 15.37 7.43
C THR A 51 1.08 14.47 7.92
N LEU A 52 1.00 13.18 7.68
CA LEU A 52 2.07 12.23 8.02
C LEU A 52 3.39 12.59 7.34
N ASP A 53 3.34 13.01 6.07
CA ASP A 53 4.53 13.41 5.32
C ASP A 53 5.19 14.65 5.92
N VAL A 54 4.42 15.66 6.29
CA VAL A 54 4.94 16.87 6.97
C VAL A 54 5.51 16.51 8.35
N LEU A 55 4.78 15.75 9.17
CA LEU A 55 5.21 15.38 10.52
C LEU A 55 6.47 14.50 10.50
N SER A 56 6.64 13.68 9.48
CA SER A 56 7.80 12.80 9.33
C SER A 56 8.98 13.44 8.59
N GLY A 57 8.84 14.69 8.08
CA GLY A 57 9.88 15.31 7.27
C GLY A 57 10.08 14.69 5.89
N GLY A 58 8.98 14.31 5.21
CA GLY A 58 9.03 13.76 3.84
C GLY A 58 9.23 12.26 3.77
N ARG A 59 8.77 11.48 4.77
CA ARG A 59 8.96 10.02 4.83
C ARG A 59 7.64 9.22 4.74
N ALA A 60 6.54 9.86 4.32
CA ALA A 60 5.26 9.17 4.19
C ALA A 60 5.19 8.29 2.95
N TYR A 61 4.43 7.21 3.09
CA TYR A 61 4.12 6.25 2.05
C TYR A 61 2.61 5.99 2.02
N LEU A 62 1.96 6.15 0.88
CA LEU A 62 0.57 5.76 0.71
C LEU A 62 0.52 4.34 0.11
N GLY A 63 0.36 3.33 0.96
CA GLY A 63 -0.01 2.01 0.50
C GLY A 63 -1.54 1.87 0.49
N ILE A 64 -2.12 1.46 -0.64
CA ILE A 64 -3.57 1.40 -0.84
C ILE A 64 -3.99 0.15 -1.60
N GLY A 65 -5.19 -0.35 -1.34
CA GLY A 65 -5.77 -1.51 -2.00
C GLY A 65 -7.29 -1.53 -1.96
N ALA A 66 -7.90 -2.42 -2.73
CA ALA A 66 -9.36 -2.50 -2.89
C ALA A 66 -10.12 -3.05 -1.65
N ALA A 67 -9.46 -3.29 -0.53
CA ALA A 67 -9.93 -4.04 0.64
C ALA A 67 -10.24 -5.52 0.31
N TRP A 68 -10.18 -6.38 1.32
CA TRP A 68 -10.43 -7.81 1.16
C TRP A 68 -11.12 -8.45 2.37
N TYR A 69 -11.09 -7.79 3.55
CA TYR A 69 -11.56 -8.36 4.80
C TYR A 69 -12.97 -7.86 5.15
N GLU A 70 -13.96 -8.55 4.60
CA GLU A 70 -15.38 -8.21 4.73
C GLU A 70 -15.89 -8.23 6.19
N ALA A 71 -15.47 -9.24 6.96
CA ALA A 71 -15.92 -9.41 8.33
C ALA A 71 -15.53 -8.23 9.24
N GLU A 72 -14.36 -7.65 9.04
CA GLU A 72 -13.92 -6.46 9.78
C GLU A 72 -14.78 -5.25 9.40
N ALA A 73 -14.99 -5.01 8.11
CA ALA A 73 -15.80 -3.90 7.64
C ALA A 73 -17.24 -3.96 8.21
N ILE A 74 -17.87 -5.13 8.13
CA ILE A 74 -19.21 -5.34 8.69
C ILE A 74 -19.20 -5.16 10.20
N GLY A 75 -18.19 -5.66 10.90
CA GLY A 75 -18.04 -5.51 12.36
C GLY A 75 -17.98 -4.05 12.81
N TYR A 76 -17.43 -3.17 12.00
CA TYR A 76 -17.42 -1.72 12.24
C TYR A 76 -18.65 -0.98 11.66
N GLY A 77 -19.61 -1.69 11.06
CA GLY A 77 -20.75 -1.06 10.40
C GLY A 77 -20.38 -0.32 9.11
N ILE A 78 -19.21 -0.63 8.53
CA ILE A 78 -18.74 -0.04 7.27
C ILE A 78 -19.32 -0.85 6.11
N PRO A 79 -19.97 -0.22 5.12
CA PRO A 79 -20.47 -0.91 3.94
C PRO A 79 -19.33 -1.64 3.21
N TYR A 80 -19.60 -2.88 2.77
CA TYR A 80 -18.68 -3.66 1.96
C TYR A 80 -19.21 -3.82 0.54
N PRO A 81 -18.88 -2.90 -0.38
CA PRO A 81 -19.38 -2.90 -1.75
C PRO A 81 -18.90 -4.11 -2.56
N SER A 82 -19.44 -4.28 -3.75
CA SER A 82 -19.01 -5.30 -4.69
C SER A 82 -17.52 -5.16 -5.02
N THR A 83 -16.89 -6.24 -5.44
CA THR A 83 -15.48 -6.19 -5.88
C THR A 83 -15.27 -5.17 -7.01
N THR A 84 -16.24 -5.02 -7.90
CA THR A 84 -16.17 -4.02 -8.98
C THR A 84 -16.15 -2.61 -8.41
N ASP A 85 -17.08 -2.29 -7.53
CA ASP A 85 -17.17 -0.95 -6.91
C ASP A 85 -15.91 -0.61 -6.09
N ARG A 86 -15.38 -1.59 -5.35
CA ARG A 86 -14.13 -1.38 -4.59
C ARG A 86 -12.94 -1.09 -5.48
N PHE A 87 -12.84 -1.74 -6.66
CA PHE A 87 -11.80 -1.42 -7.63
C PHE A 87 -12.01 -0.06 -8.31
N GLU A 88 -13.24 0.35 -8.54
CA GLU A 88 -13.57 1.68 -9.05
C GLU A 88 -13.25 2.76 -8.01
N GLN A 89 -13.56 2.51 -6.73
CA GLN A 89 -13.14 3.38 -5.61
C GLN A 89 -11.63 3.46 -5.49
N LEU A 90 -10.90 2.36 -5.71
CA LEU A 90 -9.44 2.37 -5.74
C LEU A 90 -8.92 3.26 -6.86
N GLU A 91 -9.47 3.16 -8.06
CA GLU A 91 -9.07 4.00 -9.20
C GLU A 91 -9.39 5.48 -8.95
N ASP A 92 -10.54 5.81 -8.37
CA ASP A 92 -10.89 7.17 -7.95
C ASP A 92 -9.87 7.73 -6.94
N ASN A 93 -9.48 6.94 -5.93
CA ASN A 93 -8.45 7.35 -4.95
C ASN A 93 -7.09 7.63 -5.61
N LEU A 94 -6.66 6.77 -6.54
CA LEU A 94 -5.39 6.92 -7.24
C LEU A 94 -5.37 8.15 -8.15
N ARG A 95 -6.46 8.38 -8.89
CA ARG A 95 -6.66 9.58 -9.73
C ARG A 95 -6.67 10.85 -8.88
N LEU A 96 -7.41 10.84 -7.77
CA LEU A 96 -7.47 11.98 -6.86
C LEU A 96 -6.08 12.28 -6.26
N ALA A 97 -5.33 11.26 -5.84
CA ALA A 97 -3.98 11.44 -5.29
C ALA A 97 -3.06 12.15 -6.30
N LYS A 98 -3.05 11.68 -7.56
CA LYS A 98 -2.23 12.30 -8.62
C LYS A 98 -2.66 13.73 -8.92
N ALA A 99 -3.98 14.00 -8.98
CA ALA A 99 -4.49 15.34 -9.25
C ALA A 99 -4.19 16.31 -8.08
N LEU A 100 -4.45 15.89 -6.84
CA LEU A 100 -4.26 16.73 -5.67
C LEU A 100 -2.79 17.07 -5.45
N TRP A 101 -1.88 16.10 -5.58
CA TRP A 101 -0.45 16.34 -5.38
C TRP A 101 0.20 17.17 -6.48
N ALA A 102 -0.44 17.29 -7.65
CA ALA A 102 0.03 18.13 -8.75
C ALA A 102 -0.38 19.61 -8.62
N SER A 103 -1.27 19.99 -7.68
CA SER A 103 -1.86 21.31 -7.59
C SER A 103 -2.06 21.78 -6.15
N ASP A 104 -2.35 23.09 -5.96
CA ASP A 104 -2.71 23.66 -4.66
C ASP A 104 -4.17 23.40 -4.31
N GLU A 105 -5.02 23.32 -5.32
CA GLU A 105 -6.44 23.01 -5.21
C GLU A 105 -6.86 22.18 -6.41
N THR A 106 -7.76 21.22 -6.21
CA THR A 106 -8.30 20.41 -7.30
C THR A 106 -9.80 20.18 -7.13
N ALA A 107 -10.54 20.32 -8.22
CA ALA A 107 -11.86 19.70 -8.36
C ALA A 107 -11.67 18.24 -8.78
N PHE A 108 -12.52 17.36 -8.33
CA PHE A 108 -12.46 15.94 -8.66
C PHE A 108 -13.83 15.39 -8.99
N GLU A 109 -13.90 14.67 -10.11
CA GLU A 109 -15.08 13.93 -10.56
C GLU A 109 -14.69 12.47 -10.78
N GLY A 110 -15.19 11.59 -9.93
CA GLY A 110 -14.99 10.15 -9.97
C GLY A 110 -16.31 9.41 -10.08
N LYS A 111 -16.27 8.09 -10.08
CA LYS A 111 -17.47 7.24 -10.11
C LYS A 111 -18.17 7.15 -8.74
N HIS A 112 -17.40 7.14 -7.67
CA HIS A 112 -17.88 6.93 -6.30
C HIS A 112 -17.63 8.12 -5.38
N PHE A 113 -16.93 9.13 -5.88
CA PHE A 113 -16.60 10.32 -5.11
C PHE A 113 -16.40 11.53 -6.03
N SER A 114 -16.98 12.67 -5.63
CA SER A 114 -16.78 13.96 -6.31
C SER A 114 -16.61 15.07 -5.29
N ALA A 115 -15.79 16.06 -5.60
CA ALA A 115 -15.64 17.27 -4.79
C ALA A 115 -15.37 18.50 -5.68
N PRO A 116 -16.03 19.64 -5.38
CA PRO A 116 -15.90 20.86 -6.18
C PRO A 116 -14.53 21.54 -6.01
N ALA A 117 -13.94 21.41 -4.82
CA ALA A 117 -12.61 21.95 -4.50
C ALA A 117 -12.02 21.22 -3.30
N ILE A 118 -10.79 20.74 -3.44
CA ILE A 118 -10.02 20.12 -2.37
C ILE A 118 -8.70 20.88 -2.27
N THR A 119 -8.49 21.58 -1.16
CA THR A 119 -7.26 22.32 -0.92
C THR A 119 -6.14 21.40 -0.48
N ASN A 120 -5.01 21.45 -1.16
CA ASN A 120 -3.77 20.73 -0.84
C ASN A 120 -2.89 21.55 0.12
N ASN A 121 -3.37 21.75 1.34
CA ASN A 121 -2.66 22.53 2.37
C ASN A 121 -2.76 21.84 3.74
N PRO A 122 -1.64 21.44 4.41
CA PRO A 122 -0.27 21.57 3.86
C PRO A 122 -0.05 20.68 2.65
N ARG A 123 0.82 21.13 1.76
CA ARG A 123 1.39 20.26 0.72
C ARG A 123 2.34 19.25 1.36
N PRO A 124 2.49 18.05 0.78
CA PRO A 124 3.52 17.13 1.22
C PRO A 124 4.93 17.71 0.97
N LEU A 125 5.89 17.31 1.80
CA LEU A 125 7.30 17.67 1.65
C LEU A 125 8.01 16.79 0.61
N SER A 126 7.56 15.55 0.47
CA SER A 126 8.08 14.60 -0.50
C SER A 126 7.94 15.09 -1.93
N GLN A 127 9.01 14.91 -2.75
CA GLN A 127 9.02 15.30 -4.16
C GLN A 127 9.18 14.06 -5.06
N PRO A 128 8.38 13.94 -6.12
CA PRO A 128 7.30 14.85 -6.55
C PRO A 128 6.04 14.75 -5.67
N HIS A 129 5.89 13.72 -4.86
CA HIS A 129 4.79 13.45 -3.93
C HIS A 129 5.17 12.28 -2.98
N PRO A 130 4.42 12.02 -1.91
CA PRO A 130 4.56 10.80 -1.11
C PRO A 130 4.48 9.56 -1.99
N ARG A 131 5.35 8.57 -1.75
CA ARG A 131 5.36 7.35 -2.58
C ARG A 131 4.01 6.63 -2.52
N LEU A 132 3.53 6.22 -3.67
CA LEU A 132 2.24 5.56 -3.86
C LEU A 132 2.45 4.08 -4.20
N MET A 133 1.98 3.19 -3.32
CA MET A 133 2.02 1.75 -3.49
C MET A 133 0.62 1.18 -3.67
N VAL A 134 0.44 0.27 -4.61
CA VAL A 134 -0.80 -0.52 -4.72
C VAL A 134 -0.50 -1.97 -4.36
N GLY A 135 -1.27 -2.52 -3.42
CA GLY A 135 -1.15 -3.90 -2.98
C GLY A 135 -2.08 -4.85 -3.74
N GLY A 136 -1.57 -6.02 -4.06
CA GLY A 136 -2.32 -7.12 -4.69
C GLY A 136 -1.70 -7.64 -5.99
N THR A 137 -2.19 -8.81 -6.42
CA THR A 137 -1.62 -9.59 -7.53
C THR A 137 -2.54 -9.70 -8.74
N GLY A 138 -3.71 -9.03 -8.70
CA GLY A 138 -4.70 -9.11 -9.78
C GLY A 138 -4.17 -8.61 -11.12
N PRO A 139 -3.95 -9.51 -12.13
CA PRO A 139 -3.22 -9.13 -13.34
C PRO A 139 -3.97 -8.12 -14.20
N LYS A 140 -5.30 -8.17 -14.21
CA LYS A 140 -6.12 -7.32 -15.10
C LYS A 140 -6.43 -5.93 -14.54
N LYS A 141 -6.66 -5.81 -13.24
CA LYS A 141 -7.08 -4.55 -12.59
C LYS A 141 -5.96 -3.96 -11.75
N THR A 142 -5.47 -4.71 -10.75
CA THR A 142 -4.47 -4.19 -9.80
C THR A 142 -3.19 -3.77 -10.51
N LEU A 143 -2.60 -4.66 -11.31
CA LEU A 143 -1.30 -4.37 -11.93
C LEU A 143 -1.40 -3.36 -13.09
N ARG A 144 -2.56 -3.24 -13.74
CA ARG A 144 -2.84 -2.12 -14.63
C ARG A 144 -2.82 -0.79 -13.89
N MET A 145 -3.46 -0.71 -12.71
CA MET A 145 -3.44 0.50 -11.89
C MET A 145 -2.05 0.81 -11.34
N VAL A 146 -1.27 -0.21 -10.98
CA VAL A 146 0.16 -0.02 -10.64
C VAL A 146 0.89 0.64 -11.78
N ALA A 147 0.82 0.07 -12.99
CA ALA A 147 1.50 0.60 -14.17
C ALA A 147 1.08 2.03 -14.52
N GLN A 148 -0.17 2.38 -14.25
CA GLN A 148 -0.73 3.68 -14.62
C GLN A 148 -0.47 4.78 -13.57
N TYR A 149 -0.50 4.45 -12.27
CA TYR A 149 -0.57 5.46 -11.21
C TYR A 149 0.53 5.34 -10.14
N ALA A 150 1.00 4.11 -9.83
CA ALA A 150 1.76 3.86 -8.63
C ALA A 150 3.28 3.92 -8.83
N ASP A 151 4.01 4.23 -7.77
CA ASP A 151 5.48 4.17 -7.72
C ASP A 151 5.97 2.78 -7.34
N ALA A 152 5.09 1.97 -6.68
CA ALA A 152 5.42 0.64 -6.23
C ALA A 152 4.22 -0.31 -6.31
N CYS A 153 4.50 -1.61 -6.44
CA CYS A 153 3.55 -2.68 -6.19
C CYS A 153 3.95 -3.49 -4.96
N ASN A 154 2.97 -4.13 -4.31
CA ASN A 154 3.24 -5.12 -3.27
C ASN A 154 2.59 -6.45 -3.60
N ILE A 155 3.39 -7.51 -3.65
CA ILE A 155 2.98 -8.88 -3.97
C ILE A 155 3.32 -9.78 -2.80
N GLY A 156 2.30 -10.47 -2.25
CA GLY A 156 2.50 -11.39 -1.13
C GLY A 156 3.07 -12.72 -1.56
N GLU A 157 4.07 -13.24 -0.86
CA GLU A 157 4.73 -14.51 -1.16
C GLU A 157 3.80 -15.73 -1.00
N TRP A 158 2.70 -15.60 -0.24
CA TRP A 158 1.71 -16.67 -0.07
C TRP A 158 0.99 -17.11 -1.36
N VAL A 159 1.08 -16.32 -2.43
CA VAL A 159 0.52 -16.71 -3.73
C VAL A 159 1.40 -17.72 -4.48
N GLY A 160 2.64 -17.93 -4.03
CA GLY A 160 3.63 -18.84 -4.61
C GLY A 160 4.41 -18.22 -5.78
N ALA A 161 5.62 -18.71 -6.00
CA ALA A 161 6.58 -18.16 -6.95
C ALA A 161 6.04 -18.04 -8.39
N GLU A 162 5.30 -19.03 -8.85
CA GLU A 162 4.69 -19.02 -10.19
C GLU A 162 3.71 -17.87 -10.37
N ASN A 163 2.83 -17.63 -9.37
CA ASN A 163 1.87 -16.53 -9.44
C ASN A 163 2.54 -15.17 -9.23
N MET A 164 3.61 -15.11 -8.44
CA MET A 164 4.44 -13.90 -8.32
C MET A 164 5.07 -13.55 -9.67
N GLN A 165 5.63 -14.53 -10.39
CA GLN A 165 6.20 -14.32 -11.72
C GLN A 165 5.13 -13.85 -12.70
N LYS A 166 3.97 -14.52 -12.77
CA LYS A 166 2.83 -14.09 -13.61
C LYS A 166 2.39 -12.65 -13.30
N ALA A 167 2.44 -12.24 -12.03
CA ALA A 167 2.12 -10.88 -11.65
C ALA A 167 3.16 -9.89 -12.17
N LEU A 168 4.45 -10.19 -12.07
CA LEU A 168 5.51 -9.35 -12.61
C LEU A 168 5.44 -9.25 -14.13
N ASP A 169 5.16 -10.35 -14.83
CA ASP A 169 4.99 -10.37 -16.28
C ASP A 169 3.82 -9.50 -16.72
N ALA A 170 2.66 -9.62 -16.05
CA ALA A 170 1.50 -8.77 -16.31
C ALA A 170 1.79 -7.27 -16.05
N LEU A 171 2.53 -6.95 -14.98
CA LEU A 171 2.95 -5.57 -14.72
C LEU A 171 3.83 -5.04 -15.85
N LYS A 172 4.78 -5.85 -16.33
CA LYS A 172 5.67 -5.51 -17.44
C LYS A 172 4.89 -5.25 -18.73
N GLU A 173 3.91 -6.10 -19.04
CA GLU A 173 3.01 -5.91 -20.19
C GLU A 173 2.21 -4.60 -20.09
N HIS A 174 1.63 -4.31 -18.92
CA HIS A 174 0.91 -3.05 -18.71
C HIS A 174 1.81 -1.82 -18.81
N CYS A 175 3.02 -1.88 -18.28
CA CYS A 175 4.00 -0.80 -18.43
C CYS A 175 4.35 -0.57 -19.90
N ALA A 176 4.62 -1.63 -20.66
CA ALA A 176 4.90 -1.55 -22.08
C ALA A 176 3.73 -0.94 -22.88
N ALA A 177 2.49 -1.34 -22.58
CA ALA A 177 1.30 -0.80 -23.22
C ALA A 177 1.09 0.71 -22.96
N LEU A 178 1.59 1.22 -21.83
CA LEU A 178 1.52 2.62 -21.44
C LEU A 178 2.78 3.43 -21.84
N GLY A 179 3.78 2.79 -22.45
CA GLY A 179 5.07 3.42 -22.75
C GLY A 179 5.86 3.81 -21.47
N ARG A 180 5.57 3.15 -20.34
CA ARG A 180 6.25 3.37 -19.07
C ARG A 180 7.42 2.39 -18.92
N ASP A 181 8.57 2.91 -18.47
CA ASP A 181 9.66 2.05 -18.09
C ASP A 181 9.29 1.21 -16.84
N TYR A 182 9.31 -0.12 -16.99
CA TYR A 182 9.01 -1.09 -15.94
C TYR A 182 9.94 -0.95 -14.72
N ASP A 183 11.19 -0.55 -14.93
CA ASP A 183 12.17 -0.43 -13.84
C ASP A 183 11.91 0.79 -12.94
N THR A 184 11.06 1.73 -13.38
CA THR A 184 10.60 2.85 -12.55
C THR A 184 9.59 2.43 -11.49
N VAL A 185 9.04 1.22 -11.56
CA VAL A 185 8.14 0.68 -10.54
C VAL A 185 8.94 -0.14 -9.54
N GLU A 186 8.91 0.25 -8.27
CA GLU A 186 9.47 -0.56 -7.19
C GLU A 186 8.65 -1.83 -6.99
N LYS A 187 9.30 -3.00 -7.08
CA LYS A 187 8.67 -4.29 -6.89
C LYS A 187 8.92 -4.75 -5.47
N THR A 188 7.87 -4.71 -4.61
CA THR A 188 7.99 -5.14 -3.22
C THR A 188 7.30 -6.47 -2.98
N SER A 189 7.89 -7.33 -2.16
CA SER A 189 7.26 -8.55 -1.66
C SER A 189 6.84 -8.40 -0.20
N LEU A 190 5.80 -9.13 0.21
CA LEU A 190 5.41 -9.25 1.61
C LEU A 190 5.44 -10.71 2.04
N SER A 191 6.13 -10.97 3.14
CA SER A 191 6.26 -12.29 3.74
C SER A 191 6.24 -12.22 5.26
N THR A 192 6.43 -13.36 5.93
CA THR A 192 6.55 -13.45 7.38
C THR A 192 7.89 -14.09 7.73
N VAL A 193 8.53 -13.56 8.77
CA VAL A 193 9.72 -14.16 9.41
C VAL A 193 9.38 -14.43 10.88
N HIS A 194 9.53 -15.68 11.28
CA HIS A 194 9.33 -16.13 12.65
C HIS A 194 10.68 -16.22 13.39
N LEU A 195 11.07 -15.16 14.08
CA LEU A 195 12.37 -15.06 14.77
C LEU A 195 12.53 -16.09 15.90
N THR A 196 11.42 -16.52 16.52
CA THR A 196 11.39 -17.56 17.56
C THR A 196 10.97 -18.92 17.01
N GLY A 197 10.76 -19.05 15.70
CA GLY A 197 10.28 -20.25 15.01
C GLY A 197 11.37 -20.95 14.20
N ASN A 198 10.97 -21.42 13.02
CA ASN A 198 11.83 -22.21 12.15
C ASN A 198 12.69 -21.37 11.17
N ASP A 199 12.50 -20.05 11.15
CA ASP A 199 13.28 -19.18 10.26
C ASP A 199 14.67 -18.95 10.87
N THR A 200 15.67 -19.15 10.03
CA THR A 200 17.08 -18.85 10.33
C THR A 200 17.54 -17.69 9.48
N VAL A 201 18.66 -17.08 9.86
CA VAL A 201 19.31 -16.05 9.03
C VAL A 201 19.57 -16.59 7.61
N ASP A 202 20.09 -17.83 7.52
CA ASP A 202 20.42 -18.44 6.21
C ASP A 202 19.17 -18.70 5.35
N SER A 203 18.07 -19.20 5.96
CA SER A 203 16.82 -19.41 5.22
C SER A 203 16.23 -18.09 4.73
N THR A 204 16.26 -17.05 5.56
CA THR A 204 15.77 -15.72 5.20
C THR A 204 16.63 -15.08 4.10
N LEU A 205 17.95 -15.16 4.20
CA LEU A 205 18.85 -14.65 3.17
C LEU A 205 18.70 -15.38 1.82
N ARG A 206 18.47 -16.70 1.85
CA ARG A 206 18.18 -17.48 0.64
C ARG A 206 16.91 -16.98 -0.03
N ARG A 207 15.84 -16.81 0.73
CA ARG A 207 14.55 -16.28 0.23
C ARG A 207 14.70 -14.88 -0.39
N ILE A 208 15.44 -13.98 0.28
CA ILE A 208 15.72 -12.64 -0.27
C ILE A 208 16.48 -12.73 -1.61
N LYS A 209 17.45 -13.64 -1.73
CA LYS A 209 18.18 -13.84 -2.99
C LYS A 209 17.27 -14.38 -4.11
N GLU A 210 16.38 -15.30 -3.79
CA GLU A 210 15.38 -15.82 -4.73
C GLU A 210 14.44 -14.71 -5.22
N LEU A 211 13.91 -13.89 -4.31
CA LEU A 211 13.10 -12.72 -4.65
C LEU A 211 13.85 -11.73 -5.53
N SER A 212 15.11 -11.43 -5.18
CA SER A 212 15.96 -10.54 -5.99
C SER A 212 16.20 -11.11 -7.40
N ALA A 213 16.40 -12.43 -7.52
CA ALA A 213 16.56 -13.08 -8.82
C ALA A 213 15.29 -13.04 -9.69
N MET A 214 14.11 -12.98 -9.06
CA MET A 214 12.83 -12.75 -9.75
C MET A 214 12.61 -11.28 -10.17
N GLY A 215 13.40 -10.34 -9.65
CA GLY A 215 13.27 -8.92 -9.96
C GLY A 215 12.60 -8.07 -8.88
N PHE A 216 12.35 -8.63 -7.69
CA PHE A 216 11.94 -7.83 -6.54
C PHE A 216 13.10 -6.98 -6.02
N THR A 217 12.81 -5.72 -5.72
CA THR A 217 13.82 -4.74 -5.28
C THR A 217 13.72 -4.41 -3.79
N HIS A 218 12.61 -4.81 -3.15
CA HIS A 218 12.35 -4.54 -1.73
C HIS A 218 11.57 -5.71 -1.10
N ALA A 219 12.13 -6.34 -0.08
CA ALA A 219 11.46 -7.37 0.70
C ALA A 219 10.93 -6.78 2.01
N ILE A 220 9.63 -6.95 2.26
CA ILE A 220 8.95 -6.51 3.48
C ILE A 220 8.57 -7.75 4.29
N PHE A 221 8.87 -7.73 5.59
CA PHE A 221 8.60 -8.85 6.47
C PHE A 221 7.68 -8.45 7.62
N ASN A 222 6.60 -9.23 7.79
CA ASN A 222 5.87 -9.27 9.02
C ASN A 222 6.67 -10.11 10.04
N MET A 223 6.86 -9.61 11.25
CA MET A 223 7.57 -10.28 12.34
C MET A 223 6.65 -10.43 13.55
N PRO A 224 5.72 -11.40 13.54
CA PRO A 224 4.68 -11.53 14.57
C PRO A 224 5.21 -11.87 15.97
N ASP A 225 6.47 -12.29 16.07
CA ASP A 225 7.05 -12.73 17.35
C ASP A 225 7.75 -11.60 18.12
N VAL A 226 8.01 -10.43 17.49
CA VAL A 226 8.80 -9.37 18.15
C VAL A 226 8.11 -8.75 19.37
N TYR A 227 6.79 -8.73 19.42
CA TYR A 227 6.03 -8.22 20.56
C TYR A 227 5.84 -9.24 21.70
N LYS A 228 6.27 -10.49 21.50
CA LYS A 228 6.23 -11.56 22.50
C LYS A 228 7.55 -11.69 23.27
N ILE A 229 8.55 -10.90 22.92
CA ILE A 229 9.86 -10.89 23.58
C ILE A 229 9.78 -9.92 24.76
N THR A 230 9.17 -10.35 25.85
CA THR A 230 9.19 -9.69 27.17
C THR A 230 9.59 -10.67 28.24
#